data_96cb2e4c6866796681b1e877360d9860
#
_entry.id   96cb2e4c6866796681b1e877360d9860
#
_cell.length_a   1.000
_cell.length_b   1.000
_cell.length_c   1.000
_cell.angle_alpha   90.00
_cell.angle_beta   90.00
_cell.angle_gamma   90.00
#
_symmetry.space_group_name_H-M   'P 1'
#
loop_
_entity.id
_entity.type
_entity.pdbx_description
1 polymer ?
#
loop_
_entity_poly.entity_id
_entity_poly.type
_entity_poly.pdbx_seq_one_letter_code
_entity_poly.pdbx_strand_id
1 'polypeptide(L)'
;MATALPIFQPTPIFKDRTDYRQVLIKEMEAGKIPLSLGRDCPVKCEFCYELDHSYRETLDPPKTSDDDWKFILNYISKKPTDPTQFWCLGGNEFMEWTDLFLHPKAMEWVEDFLRETDKSIQFFTVGFVHVPKIHQLVAQYPGRINFELSVITLSDYRQRLMPHAPSVKHLMKVLDGPAVSSANFYAFDKDTMSKDAATIEQFVPPCGIDD
;
A
#
# COMPACT_ATOMS: atom_id res chain seq x y z
N MET A 1 -13.87 15.99 -29.43
CA MET A 1 -14.87 15.02 -28.91
C MET A 1 -14.30 14.51 -27.59
N ALA A 2 -14.92 14.85 -26.47
CA ALA A 2 -14.51 14.33 -25.17
C ALA A 2 -14.99 12.88 -25.07
N THR A 3 -14.09 11.93 -24.98
CA THR A 3 -14.40 10.55 -24.64
C THR A 3 -14.95 10.52 -23.22
N ALA A 4 -16.21 10.14 -23.07
CA ALA A 4 -16.81 9.92 -21.77
C ALA A 4 -15.98 8.89 -21.01
N LEU A 5 -15.57 9.24 -19.79
CA LEU A 5 -14.93 8.29 -18.87
C LEU A 5 -15.88 7.11 -18.66
N PRO A 6 -15.36 5.87 -18.58
CA PRO A 6 -16.20 4.72 -18.35
C PRO A 6 -17.00 4.91 -17.05
N ILE A 7 -18.32 4.76 -17.17
CA ILE A 7 -19.21 4.78 -16.01
C ILE A 7 -18.83 3.60 -15.12
N PHE A 8 -18.34 3.90 -13.93
CA PHE A 8 -18.00 2.90 -12.93
C PHE A 8 -19.26 2.12 -12.55
N GLN A 9 -19.28 0.83 -12.82
CA GLN A 9 -20.37 -0.01 -12.35
C GLN A 9 -20.08 -0.39 -10.88
N PRO A 10 -21.00 -0.11 -9.95
CA PRO A 10 -20.81 -0.47 -8.55
C PRO A 10 -20.62 -1.98 -8.44
N THR A 11 -19.58 -2.39 -7.71
CA THR A 11 -19.32 -3.81 -7.42
C THR A 11 -20.49 -4.36 -6.59
N PRO A 12 -20.91 -5.61 -6.82
CA PRO A 12 -22.05 -6.16 -6.11
C PRO A 12 -21.81 -6.22 -4.60
N ILE A 13 -22.84 -5.89 -3.84
CA ILE A 13 -22.91 -6.10 -2.39
C ILE A 13 -22.68 -7.59 -2.14
N PHE A 14 -21.73 -7.92 -1.27
CA PHE A 14 -21.47 -9.30 -0.89
C PHE A 14 -22.70 -9.90 -0.22
N LYS A 15 -23.30 -10.90 -0.84
CA LYS A 15 -24.49 -11.55 -0.31
C LYS A 15 -24.16 -12.45 0.88
N ASP A 16 -22.97 -13.04 0.87
CA ASP A 16 -22.47 -13.90 1.93
C ASP A 16 -20.93 -14.02 1.91
N ARG A 17 -20.37 -14.81 2.80
CA ARG A 17 -18.92 -15.07 2.88
C ARG A 17 -18.35 -15.83 1.68
N THR A 18 -19.18 -16.57 0.98
CA THR A 18 -18.75 -17.33 -0.21
C THR A 18 -18.46 -16.36 -1.35
N ASP A 19 -19.37 -15.40 -1.58
CA ASP A 19 -19.15 -14.32 -2.56
C ASP A 19 -17.88 -13.53 -2.23
N TYR A 20 -17.67 -13.22 -0.95
CA TYR A 20 -16.46 -12.53 -0.50
C TYR A 20 -15.18 -13.32 -0.82
N ARG A 21 -15.16 -14.63 -0.54
CA ARG A 21 -14.01 -15.49 -0.86
C ARG A 21 -13.70 -15.57 -2.36
N GLN A 22 -14.71 -15.55 -3.20
CA GLN A 22 -14.50 -15.50 -4.66
C GLN A 22 -13.78 -14.19 -5.08
N VAL A 23 -14.14 -13.08 -4.44
CA VAL A 23 -13.43 -11.81 -4.68
C VAL A 23 -11.99 -11.88 -4.18
N LEU A 24 -11.74 -12.43 -2.98
CA LEU A 24 -10.38 -12.64 -2.48
C LEU A 24 -9.53 -13.47 -3.47
N ILE A 25 -10.09 -14.55 -4.01
CA ILE A 25 -9.39 -15.39 -5.00
C ILE A 25 -9.03 -14.58 -6.25
N LYS A 26 -10.00 -13.83 -6.79
CA LYS A 26 -9.78 -13.02 -7.99
C LYS A 26 -8.65 -11.98 -7.80
N GLU A 27 -8.62 -11.33 -6.64
CA GLU A 27 -7.56 -10.37 -6.32
C GLU A 27 -6.19 -11.06 -6.17
N MET A 28 -6.17 -12.22 -5.53
CA MET A 28 -4.93 -13.02 -5.41
C MET A 28 -4.43 -13.56 -6.76
N GLU A 29 -5.34 -13.87 -7.70
CA GLU A 29 -4.97 -14.22 -9.08
C GLU A 29 -4.33 -13.06 -9.84
N ALA A 30 -4.68 -11.83 -9.46
CA ALA A 30 -4.05 -10.62 -9.97
C ALA A 30 -2.74 -10.23 -9.23
N GLY A 31 -2.21 -11.10 -8.35
CA GLY A 31 -0.97 -10.85 -7.61
C GLY A 31 -1.11 -9.89 -6.43
N LYS A 32 -2.35 -9.66 -5.95
CA LYS A 32 -2.63 -8.77 -4.83
C LYS A 32 -2.89 -9.55 -3.56
N ILE A 33 -2.62 -8.94 -2.41
CA ILE A 33 -3.02 -9.44 -1.09
C ILE A 33 -4.26 -8.66 -0.67
N PRO A 34 -5.46 -9.26 -0.77
CA PRO A 34 -6.71 -8.55 -0.54
C PRO A 34 -7.00 -8.42 0.97
N LEU A 35 -6.78 -7.23 1.52
CA LEU A 35 -7.13 -6.90 2.89
C LEU A 35 -8.19 -5.79 2.93
N SER A 36 -9.22 -5.99 3.72
CA SER A 36 -10.18 -4.96 4.08
C SER A 36 -9.91 -4.47 5.50
N LEU A 37 -9.40 -3.23 5.60
CA LEU A 37 -9.01 -2.62 6.88
C LEU A 37 -10.10 -1.72 7.46
N GLY A 38 -11.12 -1.42 6.68
CA GLY A 38 -12.20 -0.50 7.02
C GLY A 38 -12.13 0.80 6.24
N ARG A 39 -13.17 1.64 6.42
CA ARG A 39 -13.41 2.84 5.58
C ARG A 39 -12.77 4.12 6.09
N ASP A 40 -12.35 4.17 7.33
CA ASP A 40 -11.91 5.42 7.95
C ASP A 40 -10.41 5.56 7.88
N CYS A 41 -9.91 6.15 6.79
CA CYS A 41 -8.52 6.58 6.75
C CYS A 41 -8.37 7.88 7.56
N PRO A 42 -7.59 7.89 8.65
CA PRO A 42 -7.40 9.08 9.47
C PRO A 42 -6.48 10.12 8.83
N VAL A 43 -5.79 9.78 7.74
CA VAL A 43 -4.81 10.67 7.09
C VAL A 43 -5.46 11.92 6.52
N LYS A 44 -6.70 11.81 6.00
CA LYS A 44 -7.49 12.93 5.48
C LYS A 44 -6.76 13.74 4.41
N CYS A 45 -6.15 13.05 3.43
CA CYS A 45 -5.47 13.71 2.31
C CYS A 45 -6.45 14.55 1.49
N GLU A 46 -6.15 15.83 1.23
CA GLU A 46 -7.03 16.73 0.45
C GLU A 46 -7.23 16.26 -1.00
N PHE A 47 -6.29 15.52 -1.56
CA PHE A 47 -6.30 15.00 -2.93
C PHE A 47 -6.71 13.52 -3.00
N CYS A 48 -7.18 12.94 -1.92
CA CYS A 48 -7.52 11.52 -1.87
C CYS A 48 -8.71 11.24 -2.79
N TYR A 49 -8.49 10.47 -3.86
CA TYR A 49 -9.56 10.04 -4.77
C TYR A 49 -10.60 9.18 -4.04
N GLU A 50 -10.19 8.57 -2.93
CA GLU A 50 -11.04 7.81 -2.07
C GLU A 50 -12.03 8.68 -1.26
N LEU A 51 -11.89 10.00 -1.25
CA LEU A 51 -12.83 10.93 -0.60
C LEU A 51 -14.06 11.23 -1.46
N ASP A 52 -14.04 10.97 -2.76
CA ASP A 52 -15.23 11.08 -3.61
C ASP A 52 -16.14 9.85 -3.41
N HIS A 53 -16.98 9.97 -2.41
CA HIS A 53 -17.68 8.89 -1.75
C HIS A 53 -18.96 8.40 -2.45
N SER A 54 -19.30 8.91 -3.62
CA SER A 54 -20.57 8.58 -4.27
C SER A 54 -20.73 7.08 -4.60
N TYR A 55 -19.62 6.35 -4.76
CA TYR A 55 -19.64 4.91 -4.97
C TYR A 55 -19.35 4.09 -3.68
N ARG A 56 -18.84 4.72 -2.62
CA ARG A 56 -18.47 4.04 -1.36
C ARG A 56 -19.66 3.53 -0.56
N GLU A 57 -20.82 4.18 -0.67
CA GLU A 57 -22.03 3.80 0.06
C GLU A 57 -22.52 2.40 -0.33
N THR A 58 -22.12 1.92 -1.52
CA THR A 58 -22.54 0.62 -2.05
C THR A 58 -21.59 -0.53 -1.74
N LEU A 59 -20.37 -0.24 -1.27
CA LEU A 59 -19.33 -1.22 -1.02
C LEU A 59 -18.94 -1.21 0.46
N ASP A 60 -19.33 -2.24 1.19
CA ASP A 60 -18.90 -2.46 2.58
C ASP A 60 -18.31 -3.87 2.71
N PRO A 61 -17.08 -4.08 2.24
CA PRO A 61 -16.44 -5.36 2.41
C PRO A 61 -16.26 -5.65 3.90
N PRO A 62 -16.52 -6.89 4.34
CA PRO A 62 -16.28 -7.27 5.72
C PRO A 62 -14.80 -7.08 6.05
N LYS A 63 -14.50 -6.56 7.25
CA LYS A 63 -13.11 -6.47 7.71
C LYS A 63 -12.46 -7.85 7.68
N THR A 64 -11.21 -7.88 7.22
CA THR A 64 -10.41 -9.10 7.17
C THR A 64 -10.31 -9.72 8.56
N SER A 65 -10.83 -10.93 8.70
CA SER A 65 -10.72 -11.71 9.91
C SER A 65 -9.44 -12.56 9.90
N ASP A 66 -9.09 -13.13 11.06
CA ASP A 66 -7.95 -14.05 11.14
C ASP A 66 -8.15 -15.31 10.27
N ASP A 67 -9.40 -15.75 10.06
CA ASP A 67 -9.69 -16.87 9.16
C ASP A 67 -9.53 -16.48 7.68
N ASP A 68 -9.89 -15.25 7.32
CA ASP A 68 -9.66 -14.74 5.97
C ASP A 68 -8.15 -14.58 5.73
N TRP A 69 -7.39 -14.09 6.71
CA TRP A 69 -5.94 -14.01 6.62
C TRP A 69 -5.29 -15.38 6.42
N LYS A 70 -5.66 -16.37 7.21
CA LYS A 70 -5.20 -17.76 7.04
C LYS A 70 -5.55 -18.33 5.67
N PHE A 71 -6.75 -18.04 5.18
CA PHE A 71 -7.18 -18.45 3.84
C PHE A 71 -6.29 -17.82 2.76
N ILE A 72 -6.01 -16.50 2.85
CA ILE A 72 -5.15 -15.77 1.93
C ILE A 72 -3.73 -16.37 1.94
N LEU A 73 -3.12 -16.55 3.11
CA LEU A 73 -1.79 -17.15 3.24
C LEU A 73 -1.71 -18.55 2.63
N ASN A 74 -2.68 -19.42 2.96
CA ASN A 74 -2.73 -20.78 2.43
C ASN A 74 -2.93 -20.81 0.91
N TYR A 75 -3.62 -19.83 0.34
CA TYR A 75 -3.77 -19.73 -1.11
C TYR A 75 -2.46 -19.30 -1.77
N ILE A 76 -1.84 -18.24 -1.26
CA ILE A 76 -0.61 -17.66 -1.83
C ILE A 76 0.57 -18.63 -1.68
N SER A 77 0.70 -19.32 -0.56
CA SER A 77 1.80 -20.27 -0.32
C SER A 77 1.84 -21.42 -1.33
N LYS A 78 0.70 -21.75 -1.93
CA LYS A 78 0.59 -22.81 -2.96
C LYS A 78 0.92 -22.34 -4.37
N LYS A 79 1.05 -21.03 -4.59
CA LYS A 79 1.41 -20.52 -5.93
C LYS A 79 2.90 -20.71 -6.18
N PRO A 80 3.31 -20.90 -7.44
CA PRO A 80 4.72 -20.90 -7.81
C PRO A 80 5.43 -19.63 -7.34
N THR A 81 6.69 -19.75 -6.98
CA THR A 81 7.53 -18.58 -6.65
C THR A 81 8.10 -17.99 -7.91
N ASP A 82 7.82 -16.73 -8.14
CA ASP A 82 8.48 -15.91 -9.14
C ASP A 82 9.32 -14.85 -8.39
N PRO A 83 10.66 -14.91 -8.50
CA PRO A 83 11.54 -13.99 -7.77
C PRO A 83 11.41 -12.54 -8.24
N THR A 84 10.79 -12.30 -9.40
CA THR A 84 10.55 -10.97 -9.94
C THR A 84 9.18 -10.40 -9.54
N GLN A 85 8.31 -11.24 -9.00
CA GLN A 85 6.96 -10.85 -8.60
C GLN A 85 6.92 -10.45 -7.14
N PHE A 86 6.40 -9.25 -6.88
CA PHE A 86 5.99 -8.82 -5.55
C PHE A 86 4.47 -8.94 -5.41
N TRP A 87 4.04 -9.51 -4.29
CA TRP A 87 2.64 -9.52 -3.90
C TRP A 87 2.29 -8.16 -3.30
N CYS A 88 1.41 -7.45 -3.96
CA CYS A 88 1.06 -6.10 -3.60
C CYS A 88 0.06 -6.08 -2.44
N LEU A 89 0.44 -5.43 -1.34
CA LEU A 89 -0.41 -5.19 -0.19
C LEU A 89 -0.66 -3.68 -0.09
N GLY A 90 -1.90 -3.30 -0.25
CA GLY A 90 -2.26 -1.90 -0.43
C GLY A 90 -2.44 -1.49 -1.90
N GLY A 91 -3.16 -0.39 -2.13
CA GLY A 91 -3.51 0.08 -3.47
C GLY A 91 -4.57 -0.78 -4.16
N ASN A 92 -5.33 -1.52 -3.38
CA ASN A 92 -6.40 -2.36 -3.86
C ASN A 92 -7.72 -1.57 -3.87
N GLU A 93 -8.28 -1.35 -5.05
CA GLU A 93 -9.47 -0.51 -5.24
C GLU A 93 -10.70 -0.93 -4.42
N PHE A 94 -10.74 -2.19 -3.98
CA PHE A 94 -11.92 -2.76 -3.33
C PHE A 94 -11.75 -3.03 -1.83
N MET A 95 -10.52 -3.21 -1.37
CA MET A 95 -10.28 -3.87 -0.09
C MET A 95 -9.51 -3.00 0.90
N GLU A 96 -8.75 -2.02 0.44
CA GLU A 96 -7.93 -1.18 1.28
C GLU A 96 -8.29 0.30 1.13
N TRP A 97 -8.74 0.88 2.22
CA TRP A 97 -9.23 2.27 2.29
C TRP A 97 -8.39 3.13 3.23
N THR A 98 -7.33 2.56 3.77
CA THR A 98 -6.45 3.22 4.73
C THR A 98 -5.03 2.69 4.60
N ASP A 99 -4.08 3.41 5.18
CA ASP A 99 -2.71 2.92 5.28
C ASP A 99 -2.66 1.64 6.12
N LEU A 100 -2.09 0.58 5.56
CA LEU A 100 -1.98 -0.73 6.21
C LEU A 100 -1.45 -0.62 7.63
N PHE A 101 -0.39 0.16 7.83
CA PHE A 101 0.31 0.24 9.11
C PHE A 101 -0.44 1.00 10.21
N LEU A 102 -1.61 1.53 9.90
CA LEU A 102 -2.58 1.99 10.90
C LEU A 102 -3.37 0.84 11.53
N HIS A 103 -3.36 -0.33 10.90
CA HIS A 103 -4.02 -1.50 11.46
C HIS A 103 -3.14 -2.17 12.53
N PRO A 104 -3.65 -2.50 13.72
CA PRO A 104 -2.86 -3.04 14.82
C PRO A 104 -2.16 -4.37 14.51
N LYS A 105 -2.72 -5.17 13.59
CA LYS A 105 -2.17 -6.45 13.15
C LYS A 105 -1.26 -6.35 11.92
N ALA A 106 -1.06 -5.17 11.35
CA ALA A 106 -0.31 -5.02 10.10
C ALA A 106 1.07 -5.68 10.13
N MET A 107 1.82 -5.41 11.19
CA MET A 107 3.17 -5.96 11.33
C MET A 107 3.17 -7.48 11.56
N GLU A 108 2.16 -8.02 12.24
CA GLU A 108 1.95 -9.46 12.41
C GLU A 108 1.66 -10.12 11.07
N TRP A 109 0.76 -9.56 10.27
CA TRP A 109 0.43 -10.08 8.94
C TRP A 109 1.62 -10.06 7.98
N VAL A 110 2.42 -9.01 8.02
CA VAL A 110 3.66 -8.94 7.22
C VAL A 110 4.63 -10.03 7.63
N GLU A 111 4.84 -10.20 8.93
CA GLU A 111 5.73 -11.24 9.47
C GLU A 111 5.23 -12.65 9.15
N ASP A 112 3.92 -12.90 9.29
CA ASP A 112 3.28 -14.16 8.92
C ASP A 112 3.47 -14.46 7.43
N PHE A 113 3.23 -13.48 6.55
CA PHE A 113 3.42 -13.66 5.12
C PHE A 113 4.86 -14.07 4.78
N LEU A 114 5.83 -13.39 5.35
CA LEU A 114 7.24 -13.66 5.10
C LEU A 114 7.69 -15.02 5.67
N ARG A 115 7.11 -15.43 6.79
CA ARG A 115 7.42 -16.70 7.45
C ARG A 115 6.73 -17.90 6.77
N GLU A 116 5.45 -17.75 6.40
CA GLU A 116 4.63 -18.85 5.90
C GLU A 116 4.73 -19.03 4.39
N THR A 117 5.35 -18.08 3.67
CA THR A 117 5.53 -18.15 2.23
C THR A 117 7.00 -17.95 1.87
N ASP A 118 7.34 -18.26 0.61
CA ASP A 118 8.64 -17.93 -0.01
C ASP A 118 8.55 -16.69 -0.93
N LYS A 119 7.44 -15.95 -0.88
CA LYS A 119 7.10 -14.84 -1.78
C LYS A 119 7.65 -13.51 -1.27
N SER A 120 7.80 -12.56 -2.19
CA SER A 120 8.12 -11.16 -1.89
C SER A 120 6.87 -10.32 -1.78
N ILE A 121 6.90 -9.28 -0.95
CA ILE A 121 5.76 -8.42 -0.64
C ILE A 121 6.10 -6.96 -0.91
N GLN A 122 5.15 -6.23 -1.48
CA GLN A 122 5.22 -4.80 -1.71
C GLN A 122 4.10 -4.08 -0.98
N PHE A 123 4.40 -2.93 -0.38
CA PHE A 123 3.45 -2.09 0.33
C PHE A 123 3.35 -0.72 -0.29
N PHE A 124 2.13 -0.17 -0.25
CA PHE A 124 1.89 1.26 -0.43
C PHE A 124 1.61 1.88 0.93
N THR A 125 2.33 2.92 1.29
CA THR A 125 2.16 3.57 2.59
C THR A 125 2.50 5.06 2.52
N VAL A 126 1.85 5.85 3.34
CA VAL A 126 2.24 7.25 3.59
C VAL A 126 3.30 7.36 4.70
N GLY A 127 3.79 6.23 5.20
CA GLY A 127 4.91 6.17 6.14
C GLY A 127 4.56 5.82 7.59
N PHE A 128 3.40 5.26 7.90
CA PHE A 128 3.04 4.83 9.26
C PHE A 128 3.78 3.58 9.76
N VAL A 129 4.89 3.25 9.17
CA VAL A 129 5.64 2.05 9.53
C VAL A 129 6.36 2.17 10.87
N HIS A 130 6.41 1.07 11.61
CA HIS A 130 7.25 0.95 12.79
C HIS A 130 8.69 0.66 12.36
N VAL A 131 9.48 1.72 12.17
CA VAL A 131 10.82 1.69 11.54
C VAL A 131 11.74 0.59 12.10
N PRO A 132 11.94 0.41 13.43
CA PRO A 132 12.81 -0.64 13.95
C PRO A 132 12.37 -2.05 13.57
N LYS A 133 11.06 -2.33 13.59
CA LYS A 133 10.52 -3.66 13.25
C LYS A 133 10.67 -3.95 11.76
N ILE A 134 10.44 -2.96 10.90
CA ILE A 134 10.64 -3.11 9.45
C ILE A 134 12.10 -3.38 9.13
N HIS A 135 13.04 -2.63 9.73
CA HIS A 135 14.47 -2.88 9.51
C HIS A 135 14.88 -4.29 9.96
N GLN A 136 14.32 -4.78 11.07
CA GLN A 136 14.52 -6.15 11.52
C GLN A 136 14.02 -7.16 10.48
N LEU A 137 12.80 -6.98 9.94
CA LEU A 137 12.24 -7.89 8.95
C LEU A 137 13.01 -7.84 7.63
N VAL A 138 13.45 -6.68 7.18
CA VAL A 138 14.28 -6.56 5.97
C VAL A 138 15.62 -7.28 6.15
N ALA A 139 16.25 -7.18 7.32
CA ALA A 139 17.48 -7.90 7.61
C ALA A 139 17.26 -9.42 7.67
N GLN A 140 16.12 -9.86 8.18
CA GLN A 140 15.76 -11.28 8.27
C GLN A 140 15.34 -11.88 6.92
N TYR A 141 14.71 -11.10 6.06
CA TYR A 141 14.16 -11.52 4.76
C TYR A 141 14.70 -10.61 3.63
N PRO A 142 16.01 -10.66 3.33
CA PRO A 142 16.64 -9.74 2.38
C PRO A 142 16.04 -9.87 0.98
N GLY A 143 15.73 -8.74 0.35
CA GLY A 143 15.17 -8.67 -1.00
C GLY A 143 13.69 -9.06 -1.12
N ARG A 144 13.03 -9.41 -0.02
CA ARG A 144 11.63 -9.85 -0.05
C ARG A 144 10.62 -8.79 0.37
N ILE A 145 11.08 -7.65 0.81
CA ILE A 145 10.23 -6.53 1.24
C ILE A 145 10.53 -5.32 0.39
N ASN A 146 9.49 -4.73 -0.14
CA ASN A 146 9.53 -3.55 -0.97
C ASN A 146 8.53 -2.50 -0.51
N PHE A 147 8.93 -1.23 -0.44
CA PHE A 147 8.06 -0.12 -0.09
C PHE A 147 7.88 0.84 -1.26
N GLU A 148 6.64 1.16 -1.54
CA GLU A 148 6.26 2.31 -2.32
C GLU A 148 5.73 3.40 -1.39
N LEU A 149 6.51 4.46 -1.22
CA LEU A 149 6.24 5.49 -0.23
C LEU A 149 5.53 6.68 -0.86
N SER A 150 4.32 6.99 -0.42
CA SER A 150 3.59 8.20 -0.82
C SER A 150 4.14 9.41 -0.07
N VAL A 151 5.22 9.97 -0.57
CA VAL A 151 5.89 11.13 0.04
C VAL A 151 5.11 12.40 -0.17
N ILE A 152 4.59 12.61 -1.37
CA ILE A 152 3.88 13.81 -1.85
C ILE A 152 4.81 15.02 -1.95
N THR A 153 5.37 15.49 -0.85
CA THR A 153 6.43 16.49 -0.76
C THR A 153 7.13 16.38 0.60
N LEU A 154 8.38 16.81 0.67
CA LEU A 154 9.15 16.94 1.90
C LEU A 154 9.07 18.35 2.51
N SER A 155 8.34 19.25 1.89
CA SER A 155 8.09 20.60 2.41
C SER A 155 6.98 20.61 3.48
N ASP A 156 6.85 21.73 4.18
CA ASP A 156 5.75 21.95 5.16
C ASP A 156 4.36 21.87 4.52
N TYR A 157 4.29 21.91 3.19
CA TYR A 157 3.06 21.72 2.42
C TYR A 157 2.47 20.34 2.62
N ARG A 158 3.30 19.34 2.89
CA ARG A 158 2.85 17.98 3.20
C ARG A 158 1.82 17.97 4.33
N GLN A 159 2.12 18.67 5.44
CA GLN A 159 1.22 18.66 6.60
C GLN A 159 -0.12 19.36 6.32
N ARG A 160 -0.15 20.27 5.35
CA ARG A 160 -1.40 20.91 4.90
C ARG A 160 -2.24 19.96 4.05
N LEU A 161 -1.60 19.24 3.11
CA LEU A 161 -2.27 18.31 2.20
C LEU A 161 -2.67 16.99 2.87
N MET A 162 -1.93 16.60 3.90
CA MET A 162 -2.09 15.35 4.64
C MET A 162 -1.97 15.62 6.15
N PRO A 163 -2.97 16.26 6.77
CA PRO A 163 -2.85 16.82 8.13
C PRO A 163 -2.47 15.79 9.19
N HIS A 164 -2.82 14.54 9.00
CA HIS A 164 -2.56 13.47 9.98
C HIS A 164 -1.53 12.44 9.48
N ALA A 165 -0.83 12.72 8.39
CA ALA A 165 0.28 11.87 7.93
C ALA A 165 1.50 12.01 8.86
N PRO A 166 2.40 11.03 8.86
CA PRO A 166 3.66 11.11 9.58
C PRO A 166 4.49 12.33 9.15
N SER A 167 5.21 12.91 10.10
CA SER A 167 6.06 14.07 9.83
C SER A 167 7.18 13.74 8.81
N VAL A 168 7.67 14.75 8.13
CA VAL A 168 8.84 14.62 7.23
C VAL A 168 10.03 13.98 7.95
N LYS A 169 10.29 14.38 9.21
CA LYS A 169 11.34 13.77 10.03
C LYS A 169 11.17 12.26 10.22
N HIS A 170 9.94 11.77 10.33
CA HIS A 170 9.66 10.33 10.41
C HIS A 170 9.87 9.67 9.05
N LEU A 171 9.39 10.28 7.96
CA LEU A 171 9.62 9.78 6.61
C LEU A 171 11.11 9.62 6.28
N MET A 172 11.94 10.59 6.67
CA MET A 172 13.39 10.48 6.46
C MET A 172 13.98 9.24 7.13
N LYS A 173 13.46 8.83 8.29
CA LYS A 173 13.88 7.58 8.94
C LYS A 173 13.40 6.33 8.21
N VAL A 174 12.24 6.40 7.56
CA VAL A 174 11.73 5.29 6.72
C VAL A 174 12.59 5.17 5.47
N LEU A 175 12.90 6.30 4.83
CA LEU A 175 13.75 6.37 3.63
C LEU A 175 15.20 5.91 3.87
N ASP A 176 15.74 6.15 5.06
CA ASP A 176 17.09 5.70 5.46
C ASP A 176 17.16 4.16 5.64
N GLY A 177 16.06 3.46 5.42
CA GLY A 177 15.97 2.01 5.48
C GLY A 177 16.17 1.34 4.13
N PRO A 178 16.69 0.11 4.11
CA PRO A 178 17.05 -0.61 2.88
C PRO A 178 15.85 -1.12 2.07
N ALA A 179 14.62 -0.87 2.51
CA ALA A 179 13.41 -1.47 1.93
C ALA A 179 12.63 -0.53 1.01
N VAL A 180 13.00 0.75 0.92
CA VAL A 180 12.28 1.70 0.07
C VAL A 180 12.77 1.58 -1.36
N SER A 181 11.90 1.18 -2.27
CA SER A 181 12.20 1.00 -3.69
C SER A 181 11.71 2.15 -4.56
N SER A 182 10.64 2.80 -4.14
CA SER A 182 10.07 3.93 -4.88
C SER A 182 9.41 4.93 -3.94
N ALA A 183 9.39 6.18 -4.38
CA ALA A 183 8.77 7.27 -3.65
C ALA A 183 7.94 8.12 -4.63
N ASN A 184 6.65 8.27 -4.32
CA ASN A 184 5.72 9.03 -5.14
C ASN A 184 5.64 10.48 -4.67
N PHE A 185 5.79 11.41 -5.61
CA PHE A 185 5.69 12.85 -5.41
C PHE A 185 4.57 13.45 -6.22
N TYR A 186 4.05 14.58 -5.72
CA TYR A 186 3.25 15.47 -6.54
C TYR A 186 4.06 16.70 -6.94
N ALA A 187 4.02 17.03 -8.22
CA ALA A 187 4.65 18.23 -8.77
C ALA A 187 3.71 19.43 -8.53
N PHE A 188 3.88 20.14 -7.40
CA PHE A 188 3.16 21.38 -7.14
C PHE A 188 3.81 22.58 -7.85
N ASP A 189 5.12 22.65 -7.80
CA ASP A 189 5.95 23.61 -8.51
C ASP A 189 7.33 22.99 -8.78
N LYS A 190 8.01 23.55 -9.79
CA LYS A 190 9.29 23.01 -10.25
C LYS A 190 10.39 23.06 -9.18
N ASP A 191 10.42 24.10 -8.38
CA ASP A 191 11.48 24.30 -7.39
C ASP A 191 11.33 23.35 -6.21
N THR A 192 10.11 23.18 -5.69
CA THR A 192 9.80 22.22 -4.63
C THR A 192 10.05 20.79 -5.11
N MET A 193 9.59 20.44 -6.31
CA MET A 193 9.81 19.12 -6.88
C MET A 193 11.30 18.81 -7.06
N SER A 194 12.09 19.75 -7.55
CA SER A 194 13.54 19.56 -7.74
C SER A 194 14.28 19.35 -6.42
N LYS A 195 13.89 20.07 -5.37
CA LYS A 195 14.47 19.92 -4.03
C LYS A 195 14.09 18.57 -3.39
N ASP A 196 12.84 18.19 -3.50
CA ASP A 196 12.34 16.93 -2.98
C ASP A 196 13.02 15.74 -3.69
N ALA A 197 13.11 15.78 -5.03
CA ALA A 197 13.80 14.77 -5.83
C ALA A 197 15.27 14.65 -5.43
N ALA A 198 16.02 15.74 -5.41
CA ALA A 198 17.43 15.75 -5.02
C ALA A 198 17.67 15.23 -3.59
N THR A 199 16.71 15.40 -2.70
CA THR A 199 16.79 14.85 -1.34
C THR A 199 16.58 13.35 -1.35
N ILE A 200 15.62 12.84 -2.11
CA ILE A 200 15.28 11.40 -2.13
C ILE A 200 16.27 10.57 -2.93
N GLU A 201 16.84 11.10 -3.99
CA GLU A 201 17.93 10.44 -4.75
C GLU A 201 19.11 10.01 -3.86
N GLN A 202 19.26 10.61 -2.67
CA GLN A 202 20.26 10.20 -1.70
C GLN A 202 19.92 8.87 -0.99
N PHE A 203 18.65 8.46 -1.00
CA PHE A 203 18.15 7.28 -0.28
C PHE A 203 17.62 6.20 -1.22
N VAL A 204 17.04 6.60 -2.32
CA VAL A 204 16.47 5.68 -3.31
C VAL A 204 17.32 5.78 -4.57
N PRO A 205 18.00 4.70 -4.98
CA PRO A 205 18.76 4.71 -6.21
C PRO A 205 17.81 5.04 -7.39
N PRO A 206 18.26 5.83 -8.36
CA PRO A 206 17.45 6.11 -9.53
C PRO A 206 17.04 4.78 -10.18
N CYS A 207 15.74 4.62 -10.45
CA CYS A 207 15.29 3.53 -11.30
C CYS A 207 16.07 3.64 -12.61
N GLY A 208 16.90 2.64 -12.91
CA GLY A 208 17.54 2.56 -14.19
C GLY A 208 16.44 2.51 -15.25
N ILE A 209 16.25 3.60 -15.95
CA ILE A 209 15.60 3.57 -17.25
C ILE A 209 16.70 3.01 -18.13
N ASP A 210 16.69 1.70 -18.33
CA ASP A 210 17.49 1.08 -19.36
C ASP A 210 16.98 1.67 -20.68
N ASP A 211 17.83 2.44 -21.37
CA ASP A 211 17.60 3.03 -22.68
C ASP A 211 17.38 1.97 -23.77
#